data_b5a8be5154b07834c5f55799d2f34028
#
_entry.id   b5a8be5154b07834c5f55799d2f34028
#
_cell.length_a   1.000
_cell.length_b   1.000
_cell.length_c   1.000
_cell.angle_alpha   90.00
_cell.angle_beta   90.00
_cell.angle_gamma   90.00
#
_symmetry.space_group_name_H-M   'P 1'
#
loop_
_entity.id
_entity.type
_entity.pdbx_description
1 polymer ?
#
loop_
_entity_poly.entity_id
_entity_poly.type
_entity_poly.pdbx_seq_one_letter_code
_entity_poly.pdbx_strand_id
1 'polypeptide(L)'
;MMKYHLQEGSFQLFPAAWQDTSMTLLRDDESGLSVVVSRGPIPEGSDAEKEFHRQWDQLRAQMGEVQQSAFTRVLVGPQQNIRAVEVETAFLRADTRIWQKQLAMQAVDKPMLLIFTFSALRPFTDQDAEHWNALKQSLTLNNNRNV
;
A
#
# COMPACT_ATOMS: atom_id res chain seq x y z
N MET A 1 0.10 -6.19 -30.27
CA MET A 1 -0.97 -5.98 -29.26
C MET A 1 -0.47 -6.42 -27.90
N MET A 2 -0.76 -5.65 -26.89
CA MET A 2 -0.44 -6.01 -25.52
C MET A 2 -1.58 -6.81 -24.92
N LYS A 3 -1.25 -7.86 -24.17
CA LYS A 3 -2.24 -8.68 -23.49
C LYS A 3 -2.15 -8.40 -21.99
N TYR A 4 -3.28 -7.99 -21.41
CA TYR A 4 -3.38 -7.74 -19.98
C TYR A 4 -4.11 -8.89 -19.29
N HIS A 5 -3.54 -9.40 -18.20
CA HIS A 5 -4.07 -10.53 -17.46
C HIS A 5 -4.73 -10.06 -16.17
N LEU A 6 -5.98 -10.44 -16.00
CA LEU A 6 -6.73 -10.35 -14.76
C LEU A 6 -6.77 -11.73 -14.12
N GLN A 7 -7.20 -11.79 -12.87
CA GLN A 7 -7.43 -13.06 -12.20
C GLN A 7 -8.47 -13.90 -12.96
N GLU A 8 -9.51 -13.25 -13.52
CA GLU A 8 -10.65 -13.92 -14.17
C GLU A 8 -10.43 -14.17 -15.65
N GLY A 9 -9.44 -13.54 -16.27
CA GLY A 9 -9.24 -13.69 -17.70
C GLY A 9 -8.23 -12.67 -18.24
N SER A 10 -8.33 -12.40 -19.52
CA SER A 10 -7.39 -11.47 -20.17
C SER A 10 -8.07 -10.68 -21.28
N PHE A 11 -7.43 -9.59 -21.66
CA PHE A 11 -7.86 -8.79 -22.81
C PHE A 11 -6.65 -8.16 -23.48
N GLN A 12 -6.83 -7.65 -24.70
CA GLN A 12 -5.78 -7.06 -25.47
C GLN A 12 -5.90 -5.53 -25.47
N LEU A 13 -4.77 -4.86 -25.38
CA LEU A 13 -4.68 -3.42 -25.47
C LEU A 13 -3.88 -3.03 -26.71
N PHE A 14 -4.24 -1.92 -27.34
CA PHE A 14 -3.42 -1.38 -28.42
C PHE A 14 -2.05 -0.95 -27.87
N PRO A 15 -0.99 -1.01 -28.67
CA PRO A 15 0.36 -0.64 -28.19
C PRO A 15 0.42 0.82 -27.76
N ALA A 16 0.79 1.04 -26.51
CA ALA A 16 0.93 2.37 -25.92
C ALA A 16 1.75 2.25 -24.64
N ALA A 17 2.06 3.38 -24.02
CA ALA A 17 2.78 3.39 -22.74
C ALA A 17 1.79 3.22 -21.58
N TRP A 18 1.11 2.08 -21.55
CA TRP A 18 0.16 1.77 -20.48
C TRP A 18 0.87 1.63 -19.14
N GLN A 19 0.30 2.22 -18.11
CA GLN A 19 0.74 2.05 -16.74
C GLN A 19 -0.34 1.32 -15.95
N ASP A 20 0.04 0.28 -15.21
CA ASP A 20 -0.88 -0.43 -14.34
C ASP A 20 -0.99 0.32 -13.01
N THR A 21 -2.09 1.05 -12.84
CA THR A 21 -2.39 1.77 -11.60
C THR A 21 -3.52 1.09 -10.83
N SER A 22 -3.69 -0.21 -11.05
CA SER A 22 -4.76 -0.96 -10.42
C SER A 22 -4.60 -0.99 -8.90
N MET A 23 -5.73 -1.17 -8.22
CA MET A 23 -5.79 -1.33 -6.78
C MET A 23 -6.37 -2.71 -6.46
N THR A 24 -5.79 -3.35 -5.45
CA THR A 24 -6.33 -4.59 -4.91
C THR A 24 -7.04 -4.26 -3.60
N LEU A 25 -8.32 -4.62 -3.50
CA LEU A 25 -9.10 -4.40 -2.29
C LEU A 25 -9.57 -5.74 -1.75
N LEU A 26 -9.16 -6.08 -0.54
CA LEU A 26 -9.58 -7.28 0.17
C LEU A 26 -10.33 -6.85 1.43
N ARG A 27 -11.50 -7.43 1.67
CA ARG A 27 -12.31 -7.13 2.85
C ARG A 27 -12.68 -8.42 3.56
N ASP A 28 -12.67 -8.35 4.88
CA ASP A 28 -13.24 -9.38 5.74
C ASP A 28 -14.38 -8.73 6.54
N ASP A 29 -15.62 -9.09 6.19
CA ASP A 29 -16.79 -8.48 6.81
C ASP A 29 -16.99 -8.93 8.25
N GLU A 30 -16.43 -10.09 8.63
CA GLU A 30 -16.54 -10.59 9.99
C GLU A 30 -15.69 -9.79 10.97
N SER A 31 -14.43 -9.52 10.64
CA SER A 31 -13.55 -8.72 11.49
C SER A 31 -13.70 -7.21 11.27
N GLY A 32 -14.24 -6.81 10.13
CA GLY A 32 -14.31 -5.40 9.74
C GLY A 32 -13.01 -4.85 9.23
N LEU A 33 -12.04 -5.71 8.91
CA LEU A 33 -10.74 -5.28 8.41
C LEU A 33 -10.73 -5.27 6.88
N SER A 34 -9.92 -4.36 6.32
CA SER A 34 -9.67 -4.35 4.90
C SER A 34 -8.18 -4.14 4.62
N VAL A 35 -7.74 -4.67 3.47
CA VAL A 35 -6.39 -4.46 2.97
C VAL A 35 -6.52 -3.90 1.57
N VAL A 36 -5.88 -2.76 1.34
CA VAL A 36 -5.80 -2.15 0.01
C VAL A 36 -4.35 -2.11 -0.41
N VAL A 37 -4.07 -2.60 -1.62
CA VAL A 37 -2.74 -2.47 -2.21
C VAL A 37 -2.87 -1.51 -3.39
N SER A 38 -2.18 -0.39 -3.33
CA SER A 38 -2.19 0.61 -4.39
C SER A 38 -0.81 0.71 -5.03
N ARG A 39 -0.79 1.14 -6.28
CA ARG A 39 0.41 1.29 -7.10
C ARG A 39 0.45 2.68 -7.70
N GLY A 40 1.63 3.24 -7.79
CA GLY A 40 1.81 4.51 -8.43
C GLY A 40 3.26 4.72 -8.87
N PRO A 41 3.49 5.62 -9.83
CA PRO A 41 4.84 5.87 -10.29
C PRO A 41 5.65 6.63 -9.24
N ILE A 42 6.96 6.36 -9.21
CA ILE A 42 7.90 7.17 -8.45
C ILE A 42 8.56 8.12 -9.45
N PRO A 43 8.42 9.45 -9.28
CA PRO A 43 9.02 10.40 -10.21
C PRO A 43 10.55 10.26 -10.27
N GLU A 44 11.11 10.57 -11.42
CA GLU A 44 12.55 10.58 -11.59
C GLU A 44 13.20 11.52 -10.57
N GLY A 45 14.28 11.07 -9.95
CA GLY A 45 14.96 11.82 -8.90
C GLY A 45 14.33 11.70 -7.51
N SER A 46 13.27 10.92 -7.38
CA SER A 46 12.63 10.66 -6.09
C SER A 46 12.83 9.18 -5.69
N ASP A 47 12.30 8.81 -4.54
CA ASP A 47 12.30 7.43 -4.05
C ASP A 47 10.95 7.11 -3.39
N ALA A 48 10.78 5.85 -2.98
CA ALA A 48 9.52 5.41 -2.39
C ALA A 48 9.17 6.19 -1.12
N GLU A 49 10.15 6.43 -0.26
CA GLU A 49 9.94 7.16 1.00
C GLU A 49 9.51 8.59 0.75
N LYS A 50 10.23 9.31 -0.14
CA LYS A 50 9.91 10.70 -0.47
C LYS A 50 8.54 10.82 -1.12
N GLU A 51 8.22 9.91 -2.04
CA GLU A 51 6.93 9.94 -2.72
C GLU A 51 5.79 9.63 -1.76
N PHE A 52 5.98 8.70 -0.82
CA PHE A 52 4.99 8.40 0.20
C PHE A 52 4.73 9.60 1.10
N HIS A 53 5.80 10.27 1.54
CA HIS A 53 5.69 11.50 2.34
C HIS A 53 4.94 12.60 1.58
N ARG A 54 5.26 12.77 0.30
CA ARG A 54 4.61 13.79 -0.54
C ARG A 54 3.10 13.53 -0.65
N GLN A 55 2.72 12.28 -0.87
CA GLN A 55 1.31 11.92 -0.96
C GLN A 55 0.59 12.17 0.36
N TRP A 56 1.21 11.85 1.50
CA TRP A 56 0.63 12.12 2.80
C TRP A 56 0.45 13.60 3.06
N ASP A 57 1.41 14.42 2.67
CA ASP A 57 1.31 15.87 2.85
C ASP A 57 0.10 16.44 2.08
N GLN A 58 -0.15 15.93 0.86
CA GLN A 58 -1.30 16.33 0.08
C GLN A 58 -2.61 15.85 0.70
N LEU A 59 -2.67 14.63 1.16
CA LEU A 59 -3.87 14.05 1.75
C LEU A 59 -4.20 14.71 3.07
N ARG A 60 -3.20 15.02 3.89
CA ARG A 60 -3.40 15.62 5.20
C ARG A 60 -4.12 16.95 5.11
N ALA A 61 -3.88 17.70 4.04
CA ALA A 61 -4.55 18.99 3.82
C ALA A 61 -6.04 18.83 3.57
N GLN A 62 -6.50 17.63 3.19
CA GLN A 62 -7.89 17.36 2.85
C GLN A 62 -8.64 16.57 3.93
N MET A 63 -7.93 16.13 4.96
CA MET A 63 -8.51 15.32 6.02
C MET A 63 -8.69 16.13 7.30
N GLY A 64 -9.73 15.77 8.08
CA GLY A 64 -9.95 16.34 9.40
C GLY A 64 -9.39 15.46 10.50
N GLU A 65 -8.94 16.08 11.59
CA GLU A 65 -8.55 15.40 12.81
C GLU A 65 -7.59 14.23 12.60
N VAL A 66 -6.48 14.49 11.90
CA VAL A 66 -5.47 13.45 11.63
C VAL A 66 -4.60 13.23 12.87
N GLN A 67 -4.56 11.99 13.36
CA GLN A 67 -3.58 11.52 14.33
C GLN A 67 -2.61 10.60 13.59
N GLN A 68 -1.33 10.83 13.75
CA GLN A 68 -0.33 10.13 12.95
C GLN A 68 0.89 9.81 13.81
N SER A 69 1.35 8.55 13.71
CA SER A 69 2.65 8.17 14.29
C SER A 69 3.78 8.74 13.44
N ALA A 70 5.00 8.67 13.97
CA ALA A 70 6.18 8.96 13.16
C ALA A 70 6.31 7.94 12.04
N PHE A 71 6.85 8.35 10.89
CA PHE A 71 7.24 7.41 9.85
C PHE A 71 8.44 6.61 10.35
N THR A 72 8.38 5.29 10.22
CA THR A 72 9.42 4.39 10.71
C THR A 72 9.95 3.55 9.56
N ARG A 73 11.26 3.53 9.39
CA ARG A 73 11.90 2.64 8.43
C ARG A 73 11.96 1.25 9.03
N VAL A 74 11.50 0.26 8.25
CA VAL A 74 11.43 -1.13 8.69
C VAL A 74 11.97 -2.05 7.61
N LEU A 75 12.35 -3.26 8.03
CA LEU A 75 12.68 -4.34 7.10
C LEU A 75 11.60 -5.40 7.23
N VAL A 76 11.03 -5.80 6.10
CA VAL A 76 9.92 -6.74 6.05
C VAL A 76 10.25 -7.93 5.17
N GLY A 77 9.35 -8.92 5.13
CA GLY A 77 9.52 -10.14 4.39
C GLY A 77 10.11 -11.26 5.24
N PRO A 78 10.08 -12.51 4.76
CA PRO A 78 10.56 -13.65 5.54
C PRO A 78 12.05 -13.56 5.91
N GLN A 79 12.84 -12.87 5.09
CA GLN A 79 14.28 -12.71 5.31
C GLN A 79 14.62 -11.31 5.85
N GLN A 80 13.61 -10.49 6.12
CA GLN A 80 13.78 -9.13 6.63
C GLN A 80 14.76 -8.30 5.77
N ASN A 81 14.62 -8.41 4.47
CA ASN A 81 15.51 -7.73 3.51
C ASN A 81 14.78 -6.76 2.59
N ILE A 82 13.49 -6.55 2.77
CA ILE A 82 12.72 -5.58 1.99
C ILE A 82 12.62 -4.29 2.80
N ARG A 83 13.18 -3.21 2.25
CA ARG A 83 13.14 -1.90 2.89
C ARG A 83 11.78 -1.26 2.68
N ALA A 84 11.18 -0.78 3.75
CA ALA A 84 9.86 -0.18 3.71
C ALA A 84 9.76 0.94 4.73
N VAL A 85 8.71 1.76 4.59
CA VAL A 85 8.37 2.80 5.55
C VAL A 85 6.97 2.51 6.06
N GLU A 86 6.81 2.59 7.37
CA GLU A 86 5.56 2.28 8.05
C GLU A 86 5.04 3.51 8.77
N VAL A 87 3.71 3.69 8.74
CA VAL A 87 3.04 4.76 9.50
C VAL A 87 1.68 4.25 9.96
N GLU A 88 1.25 4.71 11.13
CA GLU A 88 -0.09 4.43 11.66
C GLU A 88 -0.84 5.74 11.77
N THR A 89 -2.10 5.76 11.30
CA THR A 89 -2.91 6.97 11.29
C THR A 89 -4.33 6.68 11.73
N ALA A 90 -5.00 7.72 12.24
CA ALA A 90 -6.43 7.73 12.46
C ALA A 90 -6.95 9.10 12.04
N PHE A 91 -8.04 9.13 11.30
CA PHE A 91 -8.56 10.38 10.75
C PHE A 91 -10.06 10.29 10.48
N LEU A 92 -10.68 11.46 10.28
CA LEU A 92 -12.07 11.54 9.86
C LEU A 92 -12.15 11.73 8.36
N ARG A 93 -12.98 10.91 7.70
CA ARG A 93 -13.39 11.10 6.32
C ARG A 93 -14.90 11.23 6.32
N ALA A 94 -15.39 12.41 5.99
CA ALA A 94 -16.80 12.78 6.24
C ALA A 94 -17.07 12.58 7.74
N ASP A 95 -18.07 11.80 8.13
CA ASP A 95 -18.39 11.56 9.52
C ASP A 95 -17.85 10.22 10.04
N THR A 96 -16.99 9.57 9.28
CA THR A 96 -16.48 8.24 9.62
C THR A 96 -15.03 8.32 10.05
N ARG A 97 -14.73 7.79 11.25
CA ARG A 97 -13.37 7.68 11.72
C ARG A 97 -12.76 6.39 11.20
N ILE A 98 -11.54 6.51 10.66
CA ILE A 98 -10.81 5.41 10.04
C ILE A 98 -9.47 5.26 10.75
N TRP A 99 -9.13 4.02 11.10
CA TRP A 99 -7.81 3.65 11.62
C TRP A 99 -7.06 2.90 10.55
N GLN A 100 -5.79 3.29 10.32
CA GLN A 100 -4.97 2.69 9.26
C GLN A 100 -3.57 2.39 9.74
N LYS A 101 -3.03 1.27 9.26
CA LYS A 101 -1.60 0.97 9.28
C LYS A 101 -1.18 0.88 7.83
N GLN A 102 -0.11 1.57 7.47
CA GLN A 102 0.36 1.59 6.09
C GLN A 102 1.82 1.22 6.00
N LEU A 103 2.16 0.54 4.93
CA LEU A 103 3.51 0.13 4.61
C LEU A 103 3.78 0.50 3.15
N ALA A 104 4.84 1.25 2.92
CA ALA A 104 5.18 1.72 1.58
C ALA A 104 6.56 1.22 1.19
N MET A 105 6.71 0.76 -0.05
CA MET A 105 7.97 0.26 -0.58
C MET A 105 8.01 0.39 -2.08
N GLN A 106 9.21 0.21 -2.65
CA GLN A 106 9.38 0.19 -4.09
C GLN A 106 9.27 -1.25 -4.60
N ALA A 107 8.58 -1.42 -5.73
CA ALA A 107 8.57 -2.70 -6.43
C ALA A 107 9.96 -3.06 -6.93
N VAL A 108 10.23 -4.36 -7.09
CA VAL A 108 11.54 -4.83 -7.55
C VAL A 108 11.73 -4.40 -9.01
N ASP A 109 12.88 -3.77 -9.29
CA ASP A 109 13.33 -3.38 -10.64
C ASP A 109 12.38 -2.42 -11.37
N LYS A 110 11.52 -1.71 -10.65
CA LYS A 110 10.60 -0.73 -11.25
C LYS A 110 10.51 0.50 -10.39
N PRO A 111 10.40 1.70 -11.00
CA PRO A 111 10.17 2.94 -10.24
C PRO A 111 8.68 3.05 -9.86
N MET A 112 8.20 2.08 -9.11
CA MET A 112 6.80 1.99 -8.72
C MET A 112 6.69 1.90 -7.21
N LEU A 113 5.84 2.76 -6.66
CA LEU A 113 5.53 2.75 -5.24
C LEU A 113 4.39 1.78 -4.99
N LEU A 114 4.58 0.87 -4.03
CA LEU A 114 3.54 -0.01 -3.53
C LEU A 114 3.16 0.45 -2.13
N ILE A 115 1.87 0.61 -1.88
CA ILE A 115 1.36 0.97 -0.56
C ILE A 115 0.35 -0.09 -0.14
N PHE A 116 0.63 -0.73 1.00
CA PHE A 116 -0.27 -1.66 1.65
C PHE A 116 -0.97 -0.92 2.78
N THR A 117 -2.30 -0.83 2.71
CA THR A 117 -3.11 -0.14 3.71
C THR A 117 -4.00 -1.14 4.41
N PHE A 118 -3.78 -1.30 5.72
CA PHE A 118 -4.57 -2.17 6.59
C PHE A 118 -5.48 -1.24 7.40
N SER A 119 -6.79 -1.36 7.25
CA SER A 119 -7.71 -0.37 7.83
C SER A 119 -8.90 -1.01 8.53
N ALA A 120 -9.46 -0.24 9.46
CA ALA A 120 -10.64 -0.61 10.21
C ALA A 120 -11.48 0.64 10.52
N LEU A 121 -12.77 0.44 10.77
CA LEU A 121 -13.66 1.49 11.23
C LEU A 121 -13.82 1.46 12.76
N ARG A 122 -12.88 0.84 13.44
CA ARG A 122 -12.78 0.73 14.89
C ARG A 122 -11.32 0.77 15.29
N PRO A 123 -10.99 1.08 16.53
CA PRO A 123 -9.60 1.03 16.98
C PRO A 123 -9.01 -0.38 16.78
N PHE A 124 -7.72 -0.44 16.47
CA PHE A 124 -7.03 -1.71 16.33
C PHE A 124 -6.87 -2.41 17.69
N THR A 125 -7.00 -3.73 17.65
CA THR A 125 -6.77 -4.60 18.81
C THR A 125 -5.36 -5.19 18.75
N ASP A 126 -4.96 -5.87 19.83
CA ASP A 126 -3.68 -6.59 19.86
C ASP A 126 -3.65 -7.68 18.80
N GLN A 127 -4.78 -8.34 18.55
CA GLN A 127 -4.86 -9.34 17.49
C GLN A 127 -4.67 -8.75 16.11
N ASP A 128 -5.22 -7.55 15.88
CA ASP A 128 -5.00 -6.83 14.62
C ASP A 128 -3.50 -6.54 14.42
N ALA A 129 -2.80 -6.16 15.48
CA ALA A 129 -1.37 -5.91 15.42
C ALA A 129 -0.60 -7.18 15.05
N GLU A 130 -1.01 -8.33 15.59
CA GLU A 130 -0.41 -9.62 15.23
C GLU A 130 -0.64 -9.95 13.76
N HIS A 131 -1.86 -9.71 13.25
CA HIS A 131 -2.17 -9.92 11.84
C HIS A 131 -1.34 -9.01 10.94
N TRP A 132 -1.18 -7.75 11.34
CA TRP A 132 -0.35 -6.81 10.58
C TRP A 132 1.11 -7.25 10.55
N ASN A 133 1.64 -7.70 11.68
CA ASN A 133 3.01 -8.21 11.74
C ASN A 133 3.19 -9.46 10.89
N ALA A 134 2.21 -10.36 10.88
CA ALA A 134 2.24 -11.54 10.03
C ALA A 134 2.22 -11.18 8.55
N LEU A 135 1.42 -10.19 8.16
CA LEU A 135 1.41 -9.69 6.79
C LEU A 135 2.79 -9.17 6.40
N LYS A 136 3.39 -8.33 7.23
CA LYS A 136 4.71 -7.75 6.95
C LYS A 136 5.79 -8.82 6.82
N GLN A 137 5.78 -9.82 7.70
CA GLN A 137 6.78 -10.87 7.71
C GLN A 137 6.65 -11.84 6.55
N SER A 138 5.43 -12.02 6.03
CA SER A 138 5.17 -12.93 4.91
C SER A 138 5.33 -12.29 3.54
N LEU A 139 5.53 -10.98 3.50
CA LEU A 139 5.53 -10.21 2.26
C LEU A 139 6.66 -10.67 1.34
N THR A 140 6.30 -11.00 0.11
CA THR A 140 7.24 -11.42 -0.91
C THR A 140 6.98 -10.60 -2.17
N LEU A 141 8.02 -10.02 -2.72
CA LEU A 141 7.94 -9.24 -3.95
C LEU A 141 8.48 -10.07 -5.11
N ASN A 142 7.71 -10.12 -6.19
CA ASN A 142 8.13 -10.84 -7.38
C ASN A 142 9.16 -10.02 -8.16
N ASN A 143 10.13 -10.72 -8.71
CA ASN A 143 11.05 -10.13 -9.68
C ASN A 143 10.42 -10.31 -11.06
N ASN A 144 9.86 -9.22 -11.61
CA ASN A 144 9.03 -9.27 -12.82
C ASN A 144 9.83 -9.13 -14.13
N ARG A 145 11.06 -9.63 -14.17
CA ARG A 145 11.91 -9.48 -15.36
C ARG A 145 11.34 -10.18 -16.59
N ASN A 146 10.48 -11.17 -16.39
CA ASN A 146 9.97 -12.03 -17.46
C ASN A 146 8.47 -11.85 -17.72
N VAL A 147 7.92 -10.71 -17.33
CA VAL A 147 6.50 -10.44 -17.54
C VAL A 147 6.30 -9.62 -18.81
#